data_af97b36c9908dc6712ad56e487080cc3
#
_entry.id   af97b36c9908dc6712ad56e487080cc3
#
_cell.length_a   1.000
_cell.length_b   1.000
_cell.length_c   1.000
_cell.angle_alpha   90.00
_cell.angle_beta   90.00
_cell.angle_gamma   90.00
#
_symmetry.space_group_name_H-M   'P 1'
#
loop_
_entity.id
_entity.type
_entity.pdbx_description
1 polymer ?
#
loop_
_entity_poly.entity_id
_entity_poly.type
_entity_poly.pdbx_seq_one_letter_code
_entity_poly.pdbx_strand_id
1 'polypeptide(L)'
;MIHTIQNQKLTVQIDEKGAQLWSIRSADGTEYLWQGDSRYWSDRALNLFPQIGLCTNDTYTVGGKTYSMDIHGFIKDTVLTPTCVQKDRLTLACRDTADTLGIYPFPFRYAISYVLEDSTIHVTVSVENTGEQEMYFSVGGHPGFNLPLEPGLRYEDYFLQFPE
;
A
#
# COMPACT_ATOMS: atom_id res chain seq x y z
N MET A 1 -12.07 7.66 -1.42
CA MET A 1 -12.49 8.34 -0.14
C MET A 1 -11.38 8.14 0.87
N ILE A 2 -11.15 9.15 1.74
CA ILE A 2 -10.11 9.05 2.79
C ILE A 2 -10.77 8.69 4.12
N HIS A 3 -10.27 7.64 4.77
CA HIS A 3 -10.66 7.21 6.12
C HIS A 3 -9.61 7.68 7.13
N THR A 4 -10.05 7.92 8.37
CA THR A 4 -9.16 8.28 9.48
C THR A 4 -9.30 7.26 10.60
N ILE A 5 -8.19 6.70 11.03
CA ILE A 5 -8.08 5.92 12.28
C ILE A 5 -7.17 6.65 13.24
N GLN A 6 -7.43 6.53 14.54
CA GLN A 6 -6.65 7.26 15.55
C GLN A 6 -6.63 6.56 16.91
N ASN A 7 -5.55 6.76 17.63
CA ASN A 7 -5.43 6.46 19.05
C ASN A 7 -4.87 7.68 19.81
N GLN A 8 -4.30 7.51 20.99
CA GLN A 8 -3.72 8.61 21.77
C GLN A 8 -2.39 9.14 21.21
N LYS A 9 -1.69 8.36 20.38
CA LYS A 9 -0.35 8.65 19.86
C LYS A 9 -0.34 9.05 18.40
N LEU A 10 -1.23 8.44 17.60
CA LEU A 10 -1.23 8.56 16.15
C LEU A 10 -2.62 8.92 15.61
N THR A 11 -2.61 9.73 14.56
CA THR A 11 -3.73 9.92 13.63
C THR A 11 -3.25 9.53 12.24
N VAL A 12 -3.92 8.54 11.63
CA VAL A 12 -3.53 7.98 10.34
C VAL A 12 -4.69 8.08 9.36
N GLN A 13 -4.40 8.57 8.17
CA GLN A 13 -5.36 8.64 7.07
C GLN A 13 -4.98 7.62 6.00
N ILE A 14 -6.00 6.97 5.44
CA ILE A 14 -5.85 5.95 4.39
C ILE A 14 -6.83 6.26 3.26
N ASP A 15 -6.36 6.29 2.01
CA ASP A 15 -7.23 6.42 0.85
C ASP A 15 -7.73 5.05 0.38
N GLU A 16 -8.99 4.96 -0.04
CA GLU A 16 -9.55 3.76 -0.69
C GLU A 16 -8.81 3.41 -1.99
N LYS A 17 -8.32 4.39 -2.72
CA LYS A 17 -7.50 4.14 -3.90
C LYS A 17 -6.14 3.57 -3.47
N GLY A 18 -5.87 2.33 -3.88
CA GLY A 18 -4.67 1.60 -3.52
C GLY A 18 -4.57 1.24 -2.04
N ALA A 19 -5.59 1.56 -1.24
CA ALA A 19 -5.53 1.49 0.22
C ALA A 19 -4.28 2.18 0.80
N GLN A 20 -3.76 3.20 0.12
CA GLN A 20 -2.47 3.80 0.47
C GLN A 20 -2.58 4.68 1.72
N LEU A 21 -1.57 4.63 2.56
CA LEU A 21 -1.41 5.59 3.65
C LEU A 21 -1.33 7.01 3.07
N TRP A 22 -2.18 7.91 3.58
CA TRP A 22 -2.32 9.27 3.08
C TRP A 22 -1.69 10.31 3.99
N SER A 23 -1.69 10.06 5.31
CA SER A 23 -1.06 10.87 6.34
C SER A 23 -0.76 10.00 7.56
N ILE A 24 0.35 10.25 8.22
CA ILE A 24 0.73 9.64 9.51
C ILE A 24 1.20 10.78 10.42
N ARG A 25 0.37 11.12 11.41
CA ARG A 25 0.70 12.20 12.36
C ARG A 25 0.80 11.70 13.78
N SER A 26 1.84 12.14 14.48
CA SER A 26 1.93 11.99 15.93
C SER A 26 1.02 12.98 16.66
N ALA A 27 0.88 12.80 17.98
CA ALA A 27 0.02 13.64 18.82
C ALA A 27 0.46 15.12 18.89
N ASP A 28 1.75 15.41 18.66
CA ASP A 28 2.29 16.77 18.57
C ASP A 28 2.13 17.42 17.19
N GLY A 29 1.55 16.67 16.22
CA GLY A 29 1.27 17.16 14.87
C GLY A 29 2.35 16.91 13.83
N THR A 30 3.46 16.25 14.19
CA THR A 30 4.52 15.90 13.23
C THR A 30 3.97 14.97 12.16
N GLU A 31 4.10 15.35 10.89
CA GLU A 31 3.69 14.53 9.74
C GLU A 31 4.90 13.73 9.25
N TYR A 32 4.81 12.40 9.38
CA TYR A 32 5.88 11.48 8.99
C TYR A 32 5.86 11.12 7.51
N LEU A 33 4.70 11.18 6.86
CA LEU A 33 4.56 10.71 5.50
C LEU A 33 4.75 11.86 4.51
N TRP A 34 5.43 11.58 3.40
CA TRP A 34 5.51 12.45 2.23
C TRP A 34 4.10 12.87 1.76
N GLN A 35 3.93 14.14 1.44
CA GLN A 35 2.61 14.70 1.17
C GLN A 35 2.27 14.83 -0.33
N GLY A 36 2.98 14.12 -1.20
CA GLY A 36 2.63 13.97 -2.61
C GLY A 36 2.82 15.23 -3.45
N ASP A 37 3.95 15.95 -3.26
CA ASP A 37 4.26 17.08 -4.13
C ASP A 37 4.53 16.61 -5.56
N SER A 38 3.61 16.92 -6.48
CA SER A 38 3.65 16.46 -7.87
C SER A 38 4.86 16.94 -8.68
N ARG A 39 5.64 17.90 -8.16
CA ARG A 39 6.92 18.31 -8.77
C ARG A 39 7.99 17.22 -8.63
N TYR A 40 7.81 16.30 -7.69
CA TYR A 40 8.76 15.23 -7.39
C TYR A 40 8.09 13.87 -7.50
N TRP A 41 7.07 13.60 -6.68
CA TRP A 41 6.34 12.35 -6.67
C TRP A 41 4.93 12.56 -6.09
N SER A 42 3.91 12.32 -6.90
CA SER A 42 2.50 12.59 -6.56
C SER A 42 1.87 11.59 -5.61
N ASP A 43 2.44 10.38 -5.49
CA ASP A 43 1.98 9.38 -4.55
C ASP A 43 2.63 9.55 -3.17
N ARG A 44 2.22 8.76 -2.18
CA ARG A 44 2.68 8.85 -0.80
C ARG A 44 3.19 7.55 -0.23
N ALA A 45 2.42 6.47 -0.37
CA ALA A 45 2.73 5.16 0.21
C ALA A 45 1.99 4.06 -0.56
N LEU A 46 2.42 3.80 -1.78
CA LEU A 46 1.79 2.81 -2.64
C LEU A 46 1.85 1.40 -2.02
N ASN A 47 0.75 0.67 -2.10
CA ASN A 47 0.74 -0.76 -1.92
C ASN A 47 0.95 -1.43 -3.28
N LEU A 48 1.75 -2.49 -3.31
CA LEU A 48 2.22 -3.15 -4.53
C LEU A 48 1.66 -4.57 -4.59
N PHE A 49 0.94 -4.89 -5.66
CA PHE A 49 0.41 -6.22 -5.97
C PHE A 49 -0.13 -6.24 -7.41
N PRO A 50 0.00 -7.33 -8.16
CA PRO A 50 0.65 -8.61 -7.81
C PRO A 50 2.15 -8.63 -8.10
N GLN A 51 2.75 -7.50 -8.43
CA GLN A 51 4.14 -7.34 -8.81
C GLN A 51 4.81 -6.21 -8.01
N ILE A 52 6.05 -6.47 -7.53
CA ILE A 52 6.95 -5.45 -6.99
C ILE A 52 7.90 -5.00 -8.07
N GLY A 53 8.10 -3.87 -8.49
CA GLY A 53 9.01 -3.44 -9.53
C GLY A 53 8.42 -3.59 -10.94
N LEU A 54 9.30 -3.70 -11.93
CA LEU A 54 8.99 -3.70 -13.35
C LEU A 54 9.31 -5.05 -13.98
N CYS A 55 8.39 -5.57 -14.80
CA CYS A 55 8.67 -6.71 -15.66
C CYS A 55 9.50 -6.29 -16.88
N THR A 56 10.37 -7.16 -17.38
CA THR A 56 11.11 -6.90 -18.61
C THR A 56 10.14 -6.65 -19.76
N ASN A 57 10.30 -5.50 -20.44
CA ASN A 57 9.40 -5.04 -21.51
C ASN A 57 7.93 -4.94 -21.07
N ASP A 58 7.68 -4.66 -19.81
CA ASP A 58 6.33 -4.54 -19.21
C ASP A 58 5.45 -5.79 -19.42
N THR A 59 6.06 -6.97 -19.58
CA THR A 59 5.36 -8.22 -19.88
C THR A 59 5.86 -9.38 -19.03
N TYR A 60 4.97 -10.36 -18.84
CA TYR A 60 5.29 -11.65 -18.24
C TYR A 60 4.49 -12.77 -18.93
N THR A 61 4.91 -14.02 -18.75
CA THR A 61 4.28 -15.18 -19.42
C THR A 61 3.81 -16.18 -18.38
N VAL A 62 2.57 -16.62 -18.55
CA VAL A 62 1.93 -17.66 -17.75
C VAL A 62 1.18 -18.60 -18.67
N GLY A 63 1.39 -19.93 -18.52
CA GLY A 63 0.71 -20.93 -19.34
C GLY A 63 0.92 -20.77 -20.85
N GLY A 64 2.08 -20.23 -21.26
CA GLY A 64 2.41 -19.96 -22.66
C GLY A 64 1.74 -18.71 -23.26
N LYS A 65 0.95 -17.97 -22.49
CA LYS A 65 0.32 -16.71 -22.90
C LYS A 65 1.06 -15.51 -22.24
N THR A 66 1.29 -14.47 -23.02
CA THR A 66 1.94 -13.23 -22.58
C THR A 66 0.87 -12.22 -22.15
N TYR A 67 1.15 -11.55 -21.02
CA TYR A 67 0.32 -10.52 -20.42
C TYR A 67 1.17 -9.27 -20.19
N SER A 68 0.55 -8.10 -20.20
CA SER A 68 1.18 -6.85 -19.82
C SER A 68 0.93 -6.55 -18.34
N MET A 69 1.95 -6.00 -17.67
CA MET A 69 1.85 -5.59 -16.27
C MET A 69 2.62 -4.29 -16.07
N ASP A 70 1.92 -3.27 -15.59
CA ASP A 70 2.53 -2.02 -15.19
C ASP A 70 3.49 -2.19 -14.00
N ILE A 71 4.43 -1.25 -13.89
CA ILE A 71 5.29 -1.17 -12.72
C ILE A 71 4.45 -1.18 -11.43
N HIS A 72 4.84 -2.01 -10.48
CA HIS A 72 4.17 -2.18 -9.17
C HIS A 72 2.78 -2.85 -9.24
N GLY A 73 2.38 -3.36 -10.39
CA GLY A 73 1.06 -3.98 -10.56
C GLY A 73 -0.08 -2.96 -10.57
N PHE A 74 -1.28 -3.40 -10.21
CA PHE A 74 -2.50 -2.61 -10.37
C PHE A 74 -3.20 -2.24 -9.05
N ILE A 75 -2.80 -2.82 -7.91
CA ILE A 75 -3.50 -2.54 -6.65
C ILE A 75 -3.43 -1.05 -6.27
N LYS A 76 -2.32 -0.39 -6.57
CA LYS A 76 -2.09 1.04 -6.36
C LYS A 76 -3.15 1.94 -6.99
N ASP A 77 -3.77 1.49 -8.08
CA ASP A 77 -4.78 2.22 -8.84
C ASP A 77 -6.21 1.71 -8.61
N THR A 78 -6.34 0.58 -7.90
CA THR A 78 -7.64 -0.04 -7.58
C THR A 78 -8.31 0.69 -6.40
N VAL A 79 -9.62 0.94 -6.50
CA VAL A 79 -10.40 1.41 -5.35
C VAL A 79 -10.87 0.20 -4.55
N LEU A 80 -10.42 0.12 -3.29
CA LEU A 80 -10.80 -0.96 -2.38
C LEU A 80 -12.00 -0.56 -1.55
N THR A 81 -12.80 -1.55 -1.15
CA THR A 81 -13.99 -1.36 -0.33
C THR A 81 -13.67 -1.60 1.15
N PRO A 82 -14.10 -0.71 2.07
CA PRO A 82 -13.97 -0.94 3.49
C PRO A 82 -14.78 -2.16 3.95
N THR A 83 -14.13 -3.08 4.66
CA THR A 83 -14.75 -4.27 5.26
C THR A 83 -14.77 -4.24 6.78
N CYS A 84 -13.90 -3.42 7.38
CA CYS A 84 -13.89 -3.13 8.81
C CYS A 84 -13.51 -1.67 9.00
N VAL A 85 -14.31 -0.91 9.74
CA VAL A 85 -14.02 0.49 10.09
C VAL A 85 -14.25 0.64 11.58
N GLN A 86 -13.17 0.89 12.35
CA GLN A 86 -13.19 1.16 13.77
C GLN A 86 -12.33 2.39 14.07
N LYS A 87 -12.32 2.85 15.31
CA LYS A 87 -11.58 4.05 15.71
C LYS A 87 -10.07 3.93 15.44
N ASP A 88 -9.50 2.75 15.67
CA ASP A 88 -8.06 2.46 15.60
C ASP A 88 -7.71 1.38 14.57
N ARG A 89 -8.69 0.98 13.75
CA ARG A 89 -8.52 -0.08 12.76
C ARG A 89 -9.32 0.20 11.49
N LEU A 90 -8.70 -0.07 10.36
CA LEU A 90 -9.34 -0.09 9.05
C LEU A 90 -8.90 -1.33 8.27
N THR A 91 -9.84 -2.02 7.64
CA THR A 91 -9.54 -3.06 6.64
C THR A 91 -10.24 -2.72 5.35
N LEU A 92 -9.50 -2.75 4.26
CA LEU A 92 -9.97 -2.51 2.89
C LEU A 92 -9.72 -3.78 2.06
N ALA A 93 -10.64 -4.11 1.16
CA ALA A 93 -10.52 -5.31 0.35
C ALA A 93 -11.02 -5.10 -1.08
N CYS A 94 -10.51 -5.92 -2.01
CA CYS A 94 -11.04 -6.06 -3.36
C CYS A 94 -10.96 -7.53 -3.81
N ARG A 95 -11.54 -7.79 -4.99
CA ARG A 95 -11.47 -9.08 -5.69
C ARG A 95 -10.99 -8.84 -7.10
N ASP A 96 -10.69 -9.93 -7.78
CA ASP A 96 -10.54 -9.93 -9.22
C ASP A 96 -11.79 -9.40 -9.92
N THR A 97 -11.58 -8.83 -11.07
CA THR A 97 -12.60 -8.33 -12.01
C THR A 97 -12.28 -8.88 -13.40
N ALA A 98 -13.20 -8.73 -14.35
CA ALA A 98 -12.92 -9.08 -15.74
C ALA A 98 -11.68 -8.37 -16.29
N ASP A 99 -11.48 -7.10 -15.92
CA ASP A 99 -10.33 -6.29 -16.34
C ASP A 99 -9.03 -6.83 -15.72
N THR A 100 -8.99 -7.06 -14.40
CA THR A 100 -7.80 -7.60 -13.75
C THR A 100 -7.46 -9.00 -14.22
N LEU A 101 -8.45 -9.87 -14.49
CA LEU A 101 -8.23 -11.20 -15.07
C LEU A 101 -7.67 -11.14 -16.49
N GLY A 102 -7.91 -10.05 -17.21
CA GLY A 102 -7.34 -9.80 -18.54
C GLY A 102 -5.83 -9.54 -18.50
N ILE A 103 -5.31 -9.01 -17.40
CA ILE A 103 -3.89 -8.67 -17.21
C ILE A 103 -3.18 -9.58 -16.19
N TYR A 104 -3.93 -10.21 -15.28
CA TYR A 104 -3.44 -11.14 -14.27
C TYR A 104 -4.44 -12.31 -14.14
N PRO A 105 -4.20 -13.46 -14.82
CA PRO A 105 -5.22 -14.49 -15.05
C PRO A 105 -5.43 -15.43 -13.85
N PHE A 106 -5.41 -14.88 -12.65
CA PHE A 106 -5.63 -15.62 -11.40
C PHE A 106 -6.76 -14.99 -10.60
N PRO A 107 -7.84 -15.72 -10.29
CA PRO A 107 -8.85 -15.24 -9.35
C PRO A 107 -8.26 -15.07 -7.96
N PHE A 108 -8.54 -13.92 -7.35
CA PHE A 108 -7.97 -13.59 -6.04
C PHE A 108 -8.93 -12.77 -5.17
N ARG A 109 -8.64 -12.79 -3.87
CA ARG A 109 -9.09 -11.77 -2.94
C ARG A 109 -7.85 -11.12 -2.32
N TYR A 110 -7.84 -9.79 -2.33
CA TYR A 110 -6.81 -8.98 -1.67
C TYR A 110 -7.45 -8.18 -0.54
N ALA A 111 -6.81 -8.18 0.62
CA ALA A 111 -7.20 -7.33 1.72
C ALA A 111 -5.95 -6.73 2.39
N ILE A 112 -6.09 -5.50 2.88
CA ILE A 112 -5.07 -4.85 3.68
C ILE A 112 -5.70 -4.26 4.93
N SER A 113 -5.08 -4.50 6.08
CA SER A 113 -5.53 -4.04 7.39
C SER A 113 -4.47 -3.15 8.03
N TYR A 114 -4.93 -2.04 8.57
CA TYR A 114 -4.15 -1.09 9.38
C TYR A 114 -4.70 -1.11 10.80
N VAL A 115 -3.85 -1.35 11.78
CA VAL A 115 -4.20 -1.37 13.20
C VAL A 115 -3.20 -0.51 13.96
N LEU A 116 -3.71 0.41 14.79
CA LEU A 116 -2.87 1.27 15.63
C LEU A 116 -2.74 0.69 17.03
N GLU A 117 -1.51 0.43 17.45
CA GLU A 117 -1.17 0.03 18.81
C GLU A 117 -0.05 0.95 19.32
N ASP A 118 -0.37 1.76 20.34
CA ASP A 118 0.52 2.83 20.81
C ASP A 118 1.05 3.71 19.66
N SER A 119 2.36 3.76 19.44
CA SER A 119 3.03 4.48 18.35
C SER A 119 3.36 3.58 17.14
N THR A 120 2.73 2.42 17.05
CA THR A 120 2.96 1.42 16.00
C THR A 120 1.76 1.35 15.07
N ILE A 121 2.03 1.22 13.77
CA ILE A 121 1.04 0.90 12.74
C ILE A 121 1.33 -0.54 12.28
N HIS A 122 0.44 -1.47 12.61
CA HIS A 122 0.50 -2.82 12.08
C HIS A 122 -0.18 -2.85 10.72
N VAL A 123 0.57 -3.19 9.68
CA VAL A 123 0.07 -3.35 8.32
C VAL A 123 0.07 -4.82 7.96
N THR A 124 -1.09 -5.38 7.69
CA THR A 124 -1.24 -6.79 7.30
C THR A 124 -1.86 -6.88 5.92
N VAL A 125 -1.14 -7.49 4.98
CA VAL A 125 -1.65 -7.83 3.65
C VAL A 125 -2.07 -9.29 3.65
N SER A 126 -3.28 -9.56 3.17
CA SER A 126 -3.81 -10.91 2.95
C SER A 126 -4.14 -11.09 1.48
N VAL A 127 -3.57 -12.12 0.87
CA VAL A 127 -3.86 -12.52 -0.50
C VAL A 127 -4.37 -13.95 -0.49
N GLU A 128 -5.56 -14.15 -1.01
CA GLU A 128 -6.22 -15.46 -1.13
C GLU A 128 -6.32 -15.81 -2.60
N ASN A 129 -5.81 -16.97 -2.99
CA ASN A 129 -6.08 -17.57 -4.28
C ASN A 129 -7.48 -18.20 -4.24
N THR A 130 -8.41 -17.64 -4.98
CA THR A 130 -9.80 -18.13 -5.06
C THR A 130 -10.04 -19.01 -6.29
N GLY A 131 -9.00 -19.25 -7.09
CA GLY A 131 -9.01 -20.15 -8.24
C GLY A 131 -8.44 -21.53 -7.91
N GLU A 132 -8.38 -22.38 -8.92
CA GLU A 132 -7.88 -23.77 -8.80
C GLU A 132 -6.40 -23.93 -9.19
N GLN A 133 -5.85 -22.94 -9.91
CA GLN A 133 -4.48 -22.99 -10.39
C GLN A 133 -3.51 -22.32 -9.36
N GLU A 134 -2.27 -22.74 -9.39
CA GLU A 134 -1.21 -22.08 -8.61
C GLU A 134 -1.09 -20.63 -9.04
N MET A 135 -1.11 -19.71 -8.06
CA MET A 135 -1.08 -18.27 -8.26
C MET A 135 0.27 -17.71 -7.83
N TYR A 136 0.94 -17.00 -8.72
CA TYR A 136 2.25 -16.39 -8.49
C TYR A 136 2.08 -14.88 -8.26
N PHE A 137 2.58 -14.37 -7.16
CA PHE A 137 2.49 -12.95 -6.83
C PHE A 137 3.63 -12.50 -5.92
N SER A 138 3.81 -11.19 -5.86
CA SER A 138 4.57 -10.52 -4.82
C SER A 138 3.75 -9.36 -4.24
N VAL A 139 4.02 -9.00 -2.98
CA VAL A 139 3.43 -7.86 -2.30
C VAL A 139 4.50 -6.97 -1.70
N GLY A 140 4.23 -5.68 -1.61
CA GLY A 140 5.15 -4.74 -1.00
C GLY A 140 4.48 -3.43 -0.62
N GLY A 141 5.18 -2.63 0.17
CA GLY A 141 4.85 -1.24 0.47
C GLY A 141 5.93 -0.31 -0.07
N HIS A 142 5.53 0.86 -0.50
CA HIS A 142 6.41 1.88 -1.06
C HIS A 142 6.16 3.24 -0.39
N PRO A 143 6.38 3.36 0.94
CA PRO A 143 6.14 4.61 1.66
C PRO A 143 7.26 5.62 1.39
N GLY A 144 6.88 6.89 1.14
CA GLY A 144 7.76 8.03 1.22
C GLY A 144 7.68 8.67 2.61
N PHE A 145 8.81 8.91 3.25
CA PHE A 145 8.86 9.59 4.54
C PHE A 145 9.39 11.02 4.41
N ASN A 146 8.84 11.93 5.21
CA ASN A 146 9.33 13.29 5.32
C ASN A 146 10.65 13.31 6.11
N LEU A 147 11.65 14.00 5.56
CA LEU A 147 12.91 14.28 6.22
C LEU A 147 13.41 15.68 5.83
N PRO A 148 13.95 16.46 6.77
CA PRO A 148 14.06 16.20 8.20
C PRO A 148 12.70 16.38 8.92
N LEU A 149 12.49 15.69 10.03
CA LEU A 149 11.29 15.80 10.89
C LEU A 149 11.43 16.94 11.90
N GLU A 150 12.65 17.34 12.24
CA GLU A 150 12.95 18.35 13.24
C GLU A 150 13.79 19.49 12.64
N PRO A 151 13.53 20.76 13.05
CA PRO A 151 14.34 21.90 12.61
C PRO A 151 15.81 21.74 13.02
N GLY A 152 16.71 22.01 12.09
CA GLY A 152 18.16 21.97 12.32
C GLY A 152 18.80 20.59 12.05
N LEU A 153 18.03 19.55 11.87
CA LEU A 153 18.52 18.26 11.39
C LEU A 153 18.56 18.22 9.86
N ARG A 154 19.36 17.28 9.33
CA ARG A 154 19.53 17.04 7.89
C ARG A 154 19.11 15.62 7.56
N TYR A 155 18.95 15.30 6.28
CA TYR A 155 18.60 13.98 5.79
C TYR A 155 19.52 12.88 6.37
N GLU A 156 20.82 13.14 6.44
CA GLU A 156 21.86 12.22 6.91
C GLU A 156 21.79 11.91 8.41
N ASP A 157 21.01 12.68 9.17
CA ASP A 157 20.84 12.47 10.61
C ASP A 157 19.75 11.40 10.92
N TYR A 158 19.12 10.83 9.89
CA TYR A 158 18.06 9.82 10.02
C TYR A 158 18.47 8.49 9.42
N PHE A 159 17.87 7.42 9.92
CA PHE A 159 18.02 6.07 9.38
C PHE A 159 16.74 5.26 9.55
N LEU A 160 16.55 4.25 8.70
CA LEU A 160 15.53 3.22 8.88
C LEU A 160 16.18 2.01 9.55
N GLN A 161 15.57 1.55 10.64
CA GLN A 161 16.01 0.34 11.33
C GLN A 161 14.99 -0.77 11.08
N PHE A 162 15.47 -1.91 10.61
CA PHE A 162 14.69 -3.12 10.47
C PHE A 162 15.04 -4.06 11.63
N PRO A 163 14.05 -4.69 12.30
CA PRO A 163 14.34 -5.72 13.30
C PRO A 163 15.02 -6.91 12.63
N GLU A 164 15.90 -7.59 13.38
CA GLU A 164 16.53 -8.85 12.98
C GLU A 164 15.53 -10.01 12.99
#